data_4c63c78a29dc949da952786b27943fa9
#
_entry.id   4c63c78a29dc949da952786b27943fa9
#
_cell.length_a   1.000
_cell.length_b   1.000
_cell.length_c   1.000
_cell.angle_alpha   90.00
_cell.angle_beta   90.00
_cell.angle_gamma   90.00
#
_symmetry.space_group_name_H-M   'P 1'
#
loop_
_entity.id
_entity.type
_entity.pdbx_description
1 polymer ?
#
loop_
_entity_poly.entity_id
_entity_poly.type
_entity_poly.pdbx_seq_one_letter_code
_entity_poly.pdbx_strand_id
1 'polypeptide(L)'
;KPIYTGYNSMIPVQARVSVRNFYTNITMPISFFNCLFQSNFKGAGTEMLRFVVNSTIGVGGFLDPAKSRFNIIKQNRDFGQTLGKYKMESGTYLVLPFLGPSTSRDAIGLAGDAVLNPLTWVSWFFLTPIESIGNYMYDSVNDLSIDTGDTYESITKPAIDPYVAVQDAYIQNRVKK
;
A
#
# COMPACT_ATOMS: atom_id res chain seq x y z
N LYS A 1 -7.91 2.54 -17.55
CA LYS A 1 -8.79 3.75 -17.48
C LYS A 1 -10.29 3.41 -17.40
N PRO A 2 -10.92 2.58 -18.24
CA PRO A 2 -12.39 2.43 -18.23
C PRO A 2 -12.97 1.88 -16.92
N ILE A 3 -12.25 0.99 -16.22
CA ILE A 3 -12.75 0.34 -15.00
C ILE A 3 -12.88 1.35 -13.84
N TYR A 4 -11.83 2.14 -13.56
CA TYR A 4 -11.91 3.10 -12.46
C TYR A 4 -12.81 4.30 -12.79
N THR A 5 -12.98 4.67 -14.06
CA THR A 5 -13.90 5.74 -14.47
C THR A 5 -15.35 5.34 -14.18
N GLY A 6 -15.74 4.09 -14.50
CA GLY A 6 -17.04 3.56 -14.14
C GLY A 6 -17.26 3.48 -12.62
N TYR A 7 -16.26 3.02 -11.88
CA TYR A 7 -16.29 2.96 -10.42
C TYR A 7 -16.43 4.36 -9.78
N ASN A 8 -15.70 5.36 -10.31
CA ASN A 8 -15.76 6.75 -9.84
C ASN A 8 -17.13 7.40 -10.04
N SER A 9 -17.86 7.02 -11.09
CA SER A 9 -19.19 7.56 -11.35
C SER A 9 -20.28 6.98 -10.43
N MET A 10 -20.03 5.77 -9.89
CA MET A 10 -21.01 5.04 -9.06
C MET A 10 -20.80 5.25 -7.55
N ILE A 11 -19.57 5.42 -7.10
CA ILE A 11 -19.23 5.46 -5.67
C ILE A 11 -18.64 6.83 -5.30
N PRO A 12 -19.25 7.56 -4.33
CA PRO A 12 -18.73 8.84 -3.87
C PRO A 12 -17.30 8.72 -3.31
N VAL A 13 -16.50 9.77 -3.51
CA VAL A 13 -15.10 9.79 -3.07
C VAL A 13 -14.93 9.51 -1.57
N GLN A 14 -15.85 9.98 -0.73
CA GLN A 14 -15.84 9.74 0.71
C GLN A 14 -15.93 8.25 1.05
N ALA A 15 -16.81 7.51 0.36
CA ALA A 15 -16.96 6.07 0.55
C ALA A 15 -15.68 5.33 0.12
N ARG A 16 -15.09 5.71 -1.02
CA ARG A 16 -13.83 5.14 -1.50
C ARG A 16 -12.67 5.40 -0.54
N VAL A 17 -12.58 6.60 0.01
CA VAL A 17 -11.58 6.95 1.04
C VAL A 17 -11.81 6.15 2.32
N SER A 18 -13.05 5.95 2.75
CA SER A 18 -13.37 5.13 3.92
C SER A 18 -12.94 3.67 3.74
N VAL A 19 -13.20 3.10 2.56
CA VAL A 19 -12.74 1.74 2.22
C VAL A 19 -11.21 1.65 2.29
N ARG A 20 -10.48 2.58 1.68
CA ARG A 20 -9.01 2.63 1.74
C ARG A 20 -8.51 2.73 3.19
N ASN A 21 -9.14 3.56 4.01
CA ASN A 21 -8.77 3.71 5.41
C ASN A 21 -8.94 2.39 6.18
N PHE A 22 -10.05 1.69 5.94
CA PHE A 22 -10.34 0.39 6.54
C PHE A 22 -9.28 -0.66 6.16
N TYR A 23 -8.96 -0.81 4.86
CA TYR A 23 -7.89 -1.70 4.40
C TYR A 23 -6.54 -1.32 5.03
N THR A 24 -6.20 -0.03 5.04
CA THR A 24 -4.99 0.48 5.67
C THR A 24 -4.91 0.15 7.16
N ASN A 25 -6.03 0.20 7.86
CA ASN A 25 -6.11 -0.12 9.29
C ASN A 25 -5.92 -1.62 9.54
N ILE A 26 -6.56 -2.49 8.75
CA ILE A 26 -6.42 -3.96 8.88
C ILE A 26 -5.01 -4.41 8.51
N THR A 27 -4.39 -3.81 7.50
CA THR A 27 -3.04 -4.15 7.05
C THR A 27 -1.93 -3.49 7.87
N MET A 28 -2.26 -2.80 8.97
CA MET A 28 -1.30 -2.20 9.89
C MET A 28 -0.19 -3.16 10.35
N PRO A 29 -0.45 -4.45 10.63
CA PRO A 29 0.61 -5.37 11.06
C PRO A 29 1.80 -5.43 10.10
N ILE A 30 1.60 -5.27 8.80
CA ILE A 30 2.69 -5.21 7.82
C ILE A 30 3.67 -4.10 8.19
N SER A 31 3.21 -2.85 8.28
CA SER A 31 4.07 -1.71 8.62
C SER A 31 4.63 -1.79 10.03
N PHE A 32 3.84 -2.30 11.00
CA PHE A 32 4.27 -2.47 12.39
C PHE A 32 5.45 -3.41 12.52
N PHE A 33 5.35 -4.65 12.00
CA PHE A 33 6.43 -5.63 12.08
C PHE A 33 7.64 -5.21 11.25
N ASN A 34 7.44 -4.61 10.09
CA ASN A 34 8.54 -4.08 9.29
C ASN A 34 9.26 -2.92 9.99
N CYS A 35 8.56 -2.08 10.76
CA CYS A 35 9.20 -1.10 11.62
C CYS A 35 10.07 -1.78 12.70
N LEU A 36 9.58 -2.85 13.34
CA LEU A 36 10.34 -3.62 14.33
C LEU A 36 11.58 -4.27 13.68
N PHE A 37 11.44 -4.97 12.58
CA PHE A 37 12.55 -5.58 11.85
C PHE A 37 13.59 -4.56 11.41
N GLN A 38 13.16 -3.33 11.13
CA GLN A 38 14.05 -2.22 10.83
C GLN A 38 14.60 -1.51 12.07
N SER A 39 14.35 -1.99 13.28
CA SER A 39 14.73 -1.36 14.56
C SER A 39 14.18 0.07 14.70
N ASN A 40 13.07 0.38 14.03
CA ASN A 40 12.36 1.64 14.13
C ASN A 40 11.22 1.55 15.15
N PHE A 41 11.58 1.47 16.43
CA PHE A 41 10.61 1.31 17.52
C PHE A 41 9.65 2.49 17.63
N LYS A 42 10.11 3.70 17.30
CA LYS A 42 9.23 4.88 17.24
C LYS A 42 8.17 4.74 16.16
N GLY A 43 8.58 4.25 14.98
CA GLY A 43 7.65 3.97 13.87
C GLY A 43 6.65 2.88 14.24
N ALA A 44 7.09 1.79 14.87
CA ALA A 44 6.20 0.74 15.34
C ALA A 44 5.17 1.26 16.36
N GLY A 45 5.60 2.05 17.34
CA GLY A 45 4.70 2.72 18.28
C GLY A 45 3.70 3.64 17.60
N THR A 46 4.13 4.37 16.56
CA THR A 46 3.26 5.23 15.75
C THR A 46 2.18 4.40 15.03
N GLU A 47 2.52 3.28 14.41
CA GLU A 47 1.56 2.40 13.73
C GLU A 47 0.55 1.80 14.72
N MET A 48 1.02 1.33 15.89
CA MET A 48 0.15 0.81 16.93
C MET A 48 -0.83 1.89 17.43
N LEU A 49 -0.34 3.11 17.68
CA LEU A 49 -1.19 4.21 18.13
C LEU A 49 -2.22 4.58 17.06
N ARG A 50 -1.84 4.61 15.78
CA ARG A 50 -2.77 4.82 14.66
C ARG A 50 -3.87 3.76 14.65
N PHE A 51 -3.48 2.48 14.78
CA PHE A 51 -4.44 1.39 14.80
C PHE A 51 -5.46 1.53 15.94
N VAL A 52 -5.01 1.80 17.15
CA VAL A 52 -5.90 1.99 18.30
C VAL A 52 -6.85 3.17 18.08
N VAL A 53 -6.33 4.33 17.67
CA VAL A 53 -7.13 5.54 17.43
C VAL A 53 -8.14 5.32 16.29
N ASN A 54 -7.71 4.73 15.18
CA ASN A 54 -8.57 4.52 14.03
C ASN A 54 -9.60 3.42 14.27
N SER A 55 -9.26 2.38 15.05
CA SER A 55 -10.22 1.31 15.39
C SER A 55 -11.27 1.77 16.42
N THR A 56 -10.91 2.64 17.35
CA THR A 56 -11.84 3.14 18.39
C THR A 56 -12.62 4.37 17.92
N ILE A 57 -11.93 5.48 17.67
CA ILE A 57 -12.54 6.76 17.30
C ILE A 57 -12.91 6.78 15.81
N GLY A 58 -12.17 6.03 14.98
CA GLY A 58 -12.35 5.95 13.53
C GLY A 58 -13.36 4.91 13.05
N VAL A 59 -14.21 4.38 13.95
CA VAL A 59 -15.27 3.42 13.62
C VAL A 59 -14.70 2.20 12.90
N GLY A 60 -13.81 1.45 13.59
CA GLY A 60 -13.17 0.25 13.02
C GLY A 60 -12.16 0.53 11.89
N GLY A 61 -11.74 1.78 11.73
CA GLY A 61 -10.76 2.17 10.70
C GLY A 61 -11.37 2.76 9.42
N PHE A 62 -12.69 2.90 9.31
CA PHE A 62 -13.32 3.59 8.16
C PHE A 62 -12.97 5.08 8.10
N LEU A 63 -12.68 5.69 9.24
CA LEU A 63 -12.16 7.05 9.34
C LEU A 63 -10.69 7.02 9.75
N ASP A 64 -9.94 8.10 9.46
CA ASP A 64 -8.55 8.25 9.88
C ASP A 64 -8.37 9.48 10.81
N PRO A 65 -8.93 9.43 12.03
CA PRO A 65 -8.73 10.49 13.02
C PRO A 65 -7.27 10.58 13.48
N ALA A 66 -6.50 9.51 13.42
CA ALA A 66 -5.07 9.55 13.72
C ALA A 66 -4.34 10.56 12.83
N LYS A 67 -4.63 10.58 11.53
CA LYS A 67 -4.09 11.57 10.60
C LYS A 67 -4.80 12.92 10.72
N SER A 68 -6.13 12.94 10.67
CA SER A 68 -6.90 14.18 10.49
C SER A 68 -6.98 15.05 11.74
N ARG A 69 -6.98 14.45 12.95
CA ARG A 69 -7.08 15.16 14.22
C ARG A 69 -5.77 15.22 14.99
N PHE A 70 -5.00 14.16 14.97
CA PHE A 70 -3.78 14.04 15.76
C PHE A 70 -2.49 14.20 14.96
N ASN A 71 -2.58 14.38 13.64
CA ASN A 71 -1.44 14.51 12.72
C ASN A 71 -0.41 13.37 12.85
N ILE A 72 -0.88 12.18 13.18
CA ILE A 72 -0.05 10.97 13.29
C ILE A 72 0.06 10.34 11.91
N ILE A 73 1.23 10.46 11.28
CA ILE A 73 1.47 10.04 9.89
C ILE A 73 1.86 8.57 9.83
N LYS A 74 1.28 7.83 8.86
CA LYS A 74 1.60 6.42 8.57
C LYS A 74 3.05 6.26 8.13
N GLN A 75 3.71 5.19 8.59
CA GLN A 75 5.13 4.93 8.32
C GLN A 75 5.40 4.30 6.95
N ASN A 76 4.42 3.62 6.36
CA ASN A 76 4.54 2.95 5.06
C ASN A 76 5.80 2.08 4.91
N ARG A 77 6.04 1.20 5.88
CA ARG A 77 7.15 0.24 5.85
C ARG A 77 6.69 -1.10 5.32
N ASP A 78 7.50 -1.68 4.44
CA ASP A 78 7.27 -2.99 3.83
C ASP A 78 8.51 -3.88 3.93
N PHE A 79 8.35 -5.17 3.63
CA PHE A 79 9.42 -6.15 3.77
C PHE A 79 10.53 -5.98 2.72
N GLY A 80 10.22 -5.43 1.54
CA GLY A 80 11.24 -5.05 0.56
C GLY A 80 12.21 -3.97 1.10
N GLN A 81 11.67 -2.98 1.84
CA GLN A 81 12.51 -1.99 2.54
C GLN A 81 13.30 -2.63 3.70
N THR A 82 12.70 -3.59 4.39
CA THR A 82 13.41 -4.35 5.45
C THR A 82 14.60 -5.10 4.87
N LEU A 83 14.42 -5.81 3.76
CA LEU A 83 15.52 -6.48 3.05
C LEU A 83 16.61 -5.48 2.60
N GLY A 84 16.20 -4.30 2.11
CA GLY A 84 17.13 -3.22 1.75
C GLY A 84 17.96 -2.73 2.94
N LYS A 85 17.37 -2.61 4.12
CA LYS A 85 18.12 -2.26 5.34
C LYS A 85 19.17 -3.32 5.69
N TYR A 86 18.90 -4.58 5.39
CA TYR A 86 19.87 -5.68 5.52
C TYR A 86 20.82 -5.82 4.33
N LYS A 87 20.98 -4.72 3.54
CA LYS A 87 21.92 -4.61 2.40
C LYS A 87 21.60 -5.52 1.22
N MET A 88 20.36 -6.02 1.09
CA MET A 88 19.93 -6.68 -0.13
C MET A 88 19.75 -5.65 -1.23
N GLU A 89 20.47 -5.82 -2.33
CA GLU A 89 20.36 -4.93 -3.50
C GLU A 89 18.96 -5.01 -4.12
N SER A 90 18.53 -3.95 -4.78
CA SER A 90 17.22 -3.88 -5.42
C SER A 90 17.05 -4.90 -6.54
N GLY A 91 18.17 -5.27 -7.20
CA GLY A 91 18.17 -6.15 -8.35
C GLY A 91 17.50 -5.53 -9.58
N THR A 92 16.98 -6.38 -10.45
CA THR A 92 16.36 -5.97 -11.71
C THR A 92 15.03 -5.28 -11.47
N TYR A 93 14.77 -4.19 -12.20
CA TYR A 93 13.46 -3.55 -12.26
C TYR A 93 12.47 -4.45 -13.01
N LEU A 94 11.28 -4.60 -12.47
CA LEU A 94 10.20 -5.45 -12.97
C LEU A 94 8.90 -4.66 -12.99
N VAL A 95 8.03 -4.99 -13.92
CA VAL A 95 6.64 -4.52 -13.89
C VAL A 95 5.74 -5.74 -13.67
N LEU A 96 5.19 -5.83 -12.47
CA LEU A 96 4.32 -6.95 -12.09
C LEU A 96 2.89 -6.69 -12.59
N PRO A 97 2.24 -7.69 -13.21
CA PRO A 97 0.83 -7.58 -13.57
C PRO A 97 -0.01 -7.19 -12.34
N PHE A 98 -0.90 -6.24 -12.50
CA PHE A 98 -1.80 -5.69 -11.46
C PHE A 98 -1.12 -4.95 -10.30
N LEU A 99 0.13 -5.25 -9.96
CA LEU A 99 0.87 -4.62 -8.85
C LEU A 99 1.74 -3.45 -9.30
N GLY A 100 2.03 -3.36 -10.61
CA GLY A 100 2.79 -2.25 -11.20
C GLY A 100 4.31 -2.33 -10.99
N PRO A 101 4.99 -1.17 -10.90
CA PRO A 101 6.44 -1.09 -10.77
C PRO A 101 6.96 -1.81 -9.53
N SER A 102 8.04 -2.56 -9.68
CA SER A 102 8.68 -3.32 -8.60
C SER A 102 10.17 -3.53 -8.90
N THR A 103 10.88 -4.16 -7.96
CA THR A 103 12.23 -4.70 -8.17
C THR A 103 12.26 -6.16 -7.74
N SER A 104 13.30 -6.90 -8.10
CA SER A 104 13.47 -8.30 -7.66
C SER A 104 13.39 -8.43 -6.14
N ARG A 105 14.04 -7.53 -5.40
CA ARG A 105 13.98 -7.46 -3.93
C ARG A 105 12.56 -7.21 -3.44
N ASP A 106 11.88 -6.23 -4.02
CA ASP A 106 10.55 -5.83 -3.57
C ASP A 106 9.51 -6.90 -3.93
N ALA A 107 9.70 -7.63 -5.04
CA ALA A 107 8.88 -8.80 -5.38
C ALA A 107 9.03 -9.94 -4.36
N ILE A 108 10.25 -10.20 -3.86
CA ILE A 108 10.46 -11.12 -2.73
C ILE A 108 9.81 -10.54 -1.45
N GLY A 109 9.92 -9.23 -1.26
CA GLY A 109 9.30 -8.50 -0.15
C GLY A 109 7.79 -8.68 -0.07
N LEU A 110 7.10 -8.77 -1.22
CA LEU A 110 5.66 -9.03 -1.25
C LEU A 110 5.28 -10.37 -0.59
N ALA A 111 6.13 -11.40 -0.71
CA ALA A 111 5.89 -12.67 -0.03
C ALA A 111 6.01 -12.53 1.50
N GLY A 112 6.97 -11.75 1.98
CA GLY A 112 7.09 -11.42 3.41
C GLY A 112 5.91 -10.61 3.94
N ASP A 113 5.48 -9.60 3.18
CA ASP A 113 4.31 -8.80 3.53
C ASP A 113 3.02 -9.62 3.52
N ALA A 114 2.89 -10.59 2.62
CA ALA A 114 1.74 -11.50 2.58
C ALA A 114 1.62 -12.34 3.85
N VAL A 115 2.74 -12.78 4.44
CA VAL A 115 2.75 -13.51 5.72
C VAL A 115 2.29 -12.60 6.88
N LEU A 116 2.61 -11.31 6.82
CA LEU A 116 2.25 -10.32 7.85
C LEU A 116 0.84 -9.75 7.66
N ASN A 117 0.21 -10.00 6.51
CA ASN A 117 -1.07 -9.43 6.15
C ASN A 117 -2.23 -10.28 6.69
N PRO A 118 -3.06 -9.75 7.63
CA PRO A 118 -4.21 -10.47 8.15
C PRO A 118 -5.21 -10.89 7.07
N LEU A 119 -5.36 -10.12 6.01
CA LEU A 119 -6.26 -10.44 4.90
C LEU A 119 -5.82 -11.70 4.13
N THR A 120 -4.51 -11.98 4.07
CA THR A 120 -3.99 -13.21 3.47
C THR A 120 -4.43 -14.43 4.28
N TRP A 121 -4.40 -14.35 5.61
CA TRP A 121 -4.86 -15.43 6.49
C TRP A 121 -6.36 -15.64 6.40
N VAL A 122 -7.14 -14.55 6.41
CA VAL A 122 -8.60 -14.61 6.21
C VAL A 122 -8.90 -15.26 4.87
N SER A 123 -8.20 -14.87 3.79
CA SER A 123 -8.37 -15.45 2.48
C SER A 123 -8.08 -16.96 2.46
N TRP A 124 -7.02 -17.37 3.11
CA TRP A 124 -6.61 -18.80 3.15
C TRP A 124 -7.59 -19.69 3.90
N PHE A 125 -8.20 -19.18 4.97
CA PHE A 125 -9.09 -19.97 5.81
C PHE A 125 -10.57 -19.87 5.43
N PHE A 126 -10.99 -18.77 4.80
CA PHE A 126 -12.41 -18.47 4.62
C PHE A 126 -12.82 -18.16 3.17
N LEU A 127 -11.86 -17.88 2.28
CA LEU A 127 -12.15 -17.50 0.90
C LEU A 127 -11.60 -18.50 -0.10
N THR A 128 -12.26 -18.59 -1.25
CA THR A 128 -11.71 -19.29 -2.41
C THR A 128 -10.56 -18.49 -3.05
N PRO A 129 -9.67 -19.12 -3.84
CA PRO A 129 -8.63 -18.38 -4.56
C PRO A 129 -9.15 -17.24 -5.44
N ILE A 130 -10.34 -17.40 -6.02
CA ILE A 130 -10.98 -16.36 -6.86
C ILE A 130 -11.40 -15.16 -6.02
N GLU A 131 -12.01 -15.38 -4.85
CA GLU A 131 -12.40 -14.30 -3.94
C GLU A 131 -11.19 -13.56 -3.36
N SER A 132 -10.09 -14.27 -3.11
CA SER A 132 -8.83 -13.68 -2.67
C SER A 132 -8.24 -12.73 -3.71
N ILE A 133 -8.21 -13.15 -4.98
CA ILE A 133 -7.79 -12.31 -6.11
C ILE A 133 -8.74 -11.11 -6.23
N GLY A 134 -10.05 -11.33 -6.10
CA GLY A 134 -11.07 -10.28 -6.13
C GLY A 134 -10.81 -9.18 -5.07
N ASN A 135 -10.44 -9.55 -3.86
CA ASN A 135 -10.10 -8.61 -2.78
C ASN A 135 -8.88 -7.74 -3.14
N TYR A 136 -7.80 -8.34 -3.64
CA TYR A 136 -6.62 -7.60 -4.08
C TYR A 136 -6.92 -6.65 -5.23
N MET A 137 -7.70 -7.12 -6.21
CA MET A 137 -8.09 -6.28 -7.35
C MET A 137 -8.99 -5.12 -6.91
N TYR A 138 -9.90 -5.36 -5.97
CA TYR A 138 -10.79 -4.33 -5.46
C TYR A 138 -10.01 -3.23 -4.74
N ASP A 139 -9.09 -3.59 -3.85
CA ASP A 139 -8.23 -2.62 -3.15
C ASP A 139 -7.40 -1.79 -4.14
N SER A 140 -6.76 -2.44 -5.11
CA SER A 140 -5.96 -1.78 -6.15
C SER A 140 -6.80 -0.83 -7.02
N VAL A 141 -8.02 -1.23 -7.42
CA VAL A 141 -8.93 -0.39 -8.20
C VAL A 141 -9.43 0.79 -7.35
N ASN A 142 -9.73 0.56 -6.08
CA ASN A 142 -10.17 1.61 -5.17
C ASN A 142 -9.07 2.66 -4.96
N ASP A 143 -7.84 2.25 -4.72
CA ASP A 143 -6.70 3.17 -4.58
C ASP A 143 -6.41 3.95 -5.87
N LEU A 144 -6.39 3.27 -7.01
CA LEU A 144 -6.24 3.93 -8.30
C LEU A 144 -7.39 4.91 -8.60
N SER A 145 -8.60 4.61 -8.13
CA SER A 145 -9.76 5.47 -8.30
C SER A 145 -9.67 6.77 -7.50
N ILE A 146 -8.98 6.75 -6.37
CA ILE A 146 -8.75 7.92 -5.52
C ILE A 146 -7.63 8.80 -6.10
N ASP A 147 -6.57 8.17 -6.63
CA ASP A 147 -5.47 8.87 -7.31
C ASP A 147 -5.88 9.42 -8.69
N THR A 148 -6.98 8.95 -9.28
CA THR A 148 -7.49 9.30 -10.62
C THR A 148 -6.49 9.13 -11.78
N GLY A 149 -5.35 8.50 -11.50
CA GLY A 149 -4.25 8.34 -12.45
C GLY A 149 -3.39 9.60 -12.63
N ASP A 150 -3.63 10.64 -11.85
CA ASP A 150 -2.91 11.92 -11.94
C ASP A 150 -1.43 11.76 -11.66
N THR A 151 -1.06 10.92 -10.69
CA THR A 151 0.35 10.63 -10.38
C THR A 151 1.05 10.00 -11.58
N TYR A 152 0.45 9.01 -12.23
CA TYR A 152 1.02 8.37 -13.41
C TYR A 152 1.13 9.35 -14.59
N GLU A 153 0.08 10.13 -14.86
CA GLU A 153 0.08 11.11 -15.96
C GLU A 153 1.07 12.24 -15.71
N SER A 154 1.24 12.70 -14.49
CA SER A 154 2.21 13.75 -14.16
C SER A 154 3.66 13.31 -14.40
N ILE A 155 3.96 12.03 -14.25
CA ILE A 155 5.29 11.46 -14.49
C ILE A 155 5.51 11.20 -15.98
N THR A 156 4.49 10.69 -16.70
CA THR A 156 4.66 10.18 -18.05
C THR A 156 4.44 11.23 -19.14
N LYS A 157 3.54 12.22 -18.94
CA LYS A 157 3.26 13.26 -19.94
C LYS A 157 4.48 14.11 -20.33
N PRO A 158 5.34 14.58 -19.38
CA PRO A 158 6.51 15.37 -19.72
C PRO A 158 7.71 14.52 -20.16
N ALA A 159 7.64 13.20 -20.06
CA ALA A 159 8.77 12.30 -20.30
C ALA A 159 8.90 11.92 -21.78
N ILE A 160 10.14 11.89 -22.28
CA ILE A 160 10.47 11.39 -23.64
C ILE A 160 10.20 9.89 -23.71
N ASP A 161 10.60 9.14 -22.65
CA ASP A 161 10.32 7.72 -22.48
C ASP A 161 9.50 7.50 -21.18
N PRO A 162 8.21 7.19 -21.28
CA PRO A 162 7.36 6.94 -20.12
C PRO A 162 7.81 5.77 -19.25
N TYR A 163 8.41 4.73 -19.84
CA TYR A 163 8.89 3.57 -19.09
C TYR A 163 10.07 3.95 -18.17
N VAL A 164 11.06 4.64 -18.72
CA VAL A 164 12.23 5.11 -17.96
C VAL A 164 11.81 6.08 -16.87
N ALA A 165 10.88 7.00 -17.17
CA ALA A 165 10.40 7.95 -16.18
C ALA A 165 9.70 7.29 -14.98
N VAL A 166 8.88 6.27 -15.21
CA VAL A 166 8.22 5.50 -14.14
C VAL A 166 9.23 4.68 -13.36
N GLN A 167 10.21 4.06 -14.03
CA GLN A 167 11.31 3.34 -13.39
C GLN A 167 12.10 4.23 -12.45
N ASP A 168 12.53 5.39 -12.93
CA ASP A 168 13.31 6.35 -12.14
C ASP A 168 12.51 6.88 -10.95
N ALA A 169 11.26 7.24 -11.16
CA ALA A 169 10.38 7.70 -10.09
C ALA A 169 10.21 6.62 -9.00
N TYR A 170 10.03 5.36 -9.39
CA TYR A 170 9.94 4.25 -8.45
C TYR A 170 11.23 4.06 -7.64
N ILE A 171 12.38 3.98 -8.32
CA ILE A 171 13.68 3.79 -7.67
C ILE A 171 13.98 4.95 -6.69
N GLN A 172 13.77 6.20 -7.13
CA GLN A 172 13.97 7.37 -6.27
C GLN A 172 13.08 7.38 -5.03
N ASN A 173 11.83 6.96 -5.17
CA ASN A 173 10.91 6.84 -4.03
C ASN A 173 11.38 5.78 -3.03
N ARG A 174 11.96 4.68 -3.52
CA ARG A 174 12.51 3.60 -2.67
C ARG A 174 13.78 4.00 -1.94
N VAL A 175 14.65 4.80 -2.55
CA VAL A 175 15.90 5.27 -1.92
C VAL A 175 15.63 6.29 -0.82
N LYS A 176 14.57 7.11 -0.95
CA LYS A 176 14.19 8.13 0.06
C LYS A 176 13.54 7.57 1.33
N LYS A 177 13.13 6.33 1.32
CA LYS A 177 12.46 5.65 2.45
C LYS A 177 13.42 4.81 3.26
#